data_464edcdc42bcebf4053cbb8f58eb7ea7
#
_entry.id   464edcdc42bcebf4053cbb8f58eb7ea7
#
_cell.length_a   1.000
_cell.length_b   1.000
_cell.length_c   1.000
_cell.angle_alpha   90.00
_cell.angle_beta   90.00
_cell.angle_gamma   90.00
#
_symmetry.space_group_name_H-M   'P 1'
#
loop_
_entity.id
_entity.type
_entity.pdbx_description
1 polymer ?
#
loop_
_entity_poly.entity_id
_entity_poly.type
_entity_poly.pdbx_seq_one_letter_code
_entity_poly.pdbx_strand_id
1 'polypeptide(L)'
;LNPLAPFLFFFGKDMIRHIILYSGIAIIAWFMTLSGVVWGGYLLWISLIMIATLIIWRAGDFFSPAATYIQDKXDIPQSIKAAVIDAIASSFPEFCVAIIAVILIGRAEVGISTIVGSALYNVLVIPAAAGLVAASPMVISREVVWRDNIYYLXVTLLLGAMLWMFPNEWGA
;
A
#
# COMPACT_ATOMS: atom_id res chain seq x y z
N LEU A 1 30.94 -2.78 17.41
CA LEU A 1 29.79 -2.23 16.68
C LEU A 1 28.53 -2.99 17.10
N ASN A 2 27.52 -2.25 17.54
CA ASN A 2 26.25 -2.84 17.96
C ASN A 2 25.50 -3.35 16.71
N PRO A 3 25.27 -4.68 16.58
CA PRO A 3 24.59 -5.22 15.40
C PRO A 3 23.14 -4.75 15.26
N LEU A 4 22.56 -4.24 16.34
CA LEU A 4 21.18 -3.72 16.32
C LEU A 4 21.11 -2.23 15.93
N ALA A 5 22.26 -1.55 15.80
CA ALA A 5 22.25 -0.10 15.50
C ALA A 5 21.47 0.25 14.21
N PRO A 6 21.66 -0.47 13.08
CA PRO A 6 20.87 -0.18 11.89
C PRO A 6 19.36 -0.38 12.09
N PHE A 7 19.00 -1.45 12.82
CA PHE A 7 17.61 -1.76 13.13
C PHE A 7 16.99 -0.67 14.02
N LEU A 8 17.72 -0.25 15.07
CA LEU A 8 17.24 0.81 15.96
C LEU A 8 17.12 2.16 15.24
N PHE A 9 18.03 2.42 14.29
CA PHE A 9 17.97 3.64 13.48
C PHE A 9 16.72 3.62 12.58
N PHE A 10 16.45 2.48 11.91
CA PHE A 10 15.30 2.35 11.02
C PHE A 10 13.99 2.51 11.79
N PHE A 11 13.82 1.80 12.89
CA PHE A 11 12.53 1.75 13.56
C PHE A 11 12.29 2.88 14.57
N GLY A 12 13.34 3.42 15.18
CA GLY A 12 13.18 4.40 16.27
C GLY A 12 12.59 3.75 17.54
N LYS A 13 12.81 4.39 18.67
CA LYS A 13 12.43 3.81 19.97
C LYS A 13 10.91 3.68 20.13
N ASP A 14 10.17 4.69 19.72
CA ASP A 14 8.70 4.70 19.90
C ASP A 14 8.04 3.66 19.03
N MET A 15 8.49 3.52 17.78
CA MET A 15 7.91 2.50 16.89
C MET A 15 8.23 1.10 17.35
N ILE A 16 9.46 0.86 17.86
CA ILE A 16 9.84 -0.43 18.44
C ILE A 16 8.89 -0.77 19.59
N ARG A 17 8.59 0.21 20.45
CA ARG A 17 7.65 0.01 21.57
C ARG A 17 6.27 -0.43 21.07
N HIS A 18 5.74 0.20 20.03
CA HIS A 18 4.44 -0.18 19.44
C HIS A 18 4.50 -1.56 18.79
N ILE A 19 5.59 -1.88 18.08
CA ILE A 19 5.76 -3.21 17.47
C ILE A 19 5.79 -4.29 18.56
N ILE A 20 6.53 -4.06 19.65
CA ILE A 20 6.59 -5.01 20.79
C ILE A 20 5.19 -5.18 21.40
N LEU A 21 4.47 -4.07 21.61
CA LEU A 21 3.11 -4.10 22.16
C LEU A 21 2.18 -4.94 21.30
N TYR A 22 2.11 -4.63 19.99
CA TYR A 22 1.21 -5.34 19.08
C TYR A 22 1.65 -6.79 18.86
N SER A 23 2.96 -7.08 18.90
CA SER A 23 3.45 -8.47 18.85
C SER A 23 3.01 -9.25 20.10
N GLY A 24 3.07 -8.61 21.27
CA GLY A 24 2.57 -9.21 22.51
C GLY A 24 1.07 -9.51 22.42
N ILE A 25 0.28 -8.55 21.93
CA ILE A 25 -1.17 -8.74 21.74
C ILE A 25 -1.42 -9.88 20.73
N ALA A 26 -0.65 -9.93 19.65
CA ALA A 26 -0.79 -10.98 18.63
C ALA A 26 -0.50 -12.38 19.22
N ILE A 27 0.52 -12.50 20.06
CA ILE A 27 0.87 -13.77 20.73
C ILE A 27 -0.27 -14.21 21.65
N ILE A 28 -0.79 -13.29 22.47
CA ILE A 28 -1.92 -13.57 23.37
C ILE A 28 -3.16 -13.98 22.56
N ALA A 29 -3.45 -13.24 21.49
CA ALA A 29 -4.58 -13.51 20.60
C ALA A 29 -4.46 -14.88 19.92
N TRP A 30 -3.23 -15.25 19.54
CA TRP A 30 -2.97 -16.58 18.97
C TRP A 30 -3.28 -17.70 19.95
N PHE A 31 -2.84 -17.55 21.22
CA PHE A 31 -3.16 -18.51 22.29
C PHE A 31 -4.66 -18.58 22.54
N MET A 32 -5.37 -17.42 22.54
CA MET A 32 -6.83 -17.38 22.68
C MET A 32 -7.51 -18.14 21.53
N THR A 33 -7.00 -18.00 20.32
CA THR A 33 -7.53 -18.71 19.14
C THR A 33 -7.35 -20.22 19.30
N LEU A 34 -6.18 -20.66 19.75
CA LEU A 34 -5.90 -22.08 20.02
C LEU A 34 -6.80 -22.64 21.12
N SER A 35 -7.22 -21.81 22.08
CA SER A 35 -8.12 -22.20 23.17
C SER A 35 -9.60 -22.14 22.76
N GLY A 36 -9.91 -21.89 21.49
CA GLY A 36 -11.28 -21.84 20.99
C GLY A 36 -12.04 -20.55 21.25
N VAL A 37 -11.34 -19.50 21.70
CA VAL A 37 -11.97 -18.19 21.93
C VAL A 37 -12.16 -17.48 20.58
N VAL A 38 -13.39 -17.26 20.18
CA VAL A 38 -13.75 -16.71 18.86
C VAL A 38 -13.08 -15.36 18.59
N TRP A 39 -13.02 -14.49 19.58
CA TRP A 39 -12.44 -13.15 19.43
C TRP A 39 -10.92 -13.17 19.26
N GLY A 40 -10.24 -14.28 19.60
CA GLY A 40 -8.78 -14.41 19.45
C GLY A 40 -8.33 -14.20 18.01
N GLY A 41 -9.04 -14.79 17.05
CA GLY A 41 -8.71 -14.64 15.62
C GLY A 41 -8.80 -13.21 15.14
N TYR A 42 -9.84 -12.49 15.53
CA TYR A 42 -9.99 -11.08 15.12
C TYR A 42 -8.88 -10.20 15.72
N LEU A 43 -8.56 -10.41 17.00
CA LEU A 43 -7.48 -9.66 17.65
C LEU A 43 -6.13 -9.94 17.00
N LEU A 44 -5.88 -11.18 16.61
CA LEU A 44 -4.64 -11.57 15.91
C LEU A 44 -4.52 -10.80 14.58
N TRP A 45 -5.56 -10.82 13.75
CA TRP A 45 -5.51 -10.15 12.44
C TRP A 45 -5.38 -8.64 12.60
N ILE A 46 -6.10 -8.04 13.55
CA ILE A 46 -5.99 -6.59 13.82
C ILE A 46 -4.55 -6.24 14.24
N SER A 47 -3.95 -7.04 15.12
CA SER A 47 -2.57 -6.80 15.57
C SER A 47 -1.57 -6.88 14.43
N LEU A 48 -1.72 -7.87 13.54
CA LEU A 48 -0.85 -8.03 12.38
C LEU A 48 -0.99 -6.85 11.41
N ILE A 49 -2.24 -6.39 11.17
CA ILE A 49 -2.51 -5.21 10.33
C ILE A 49 -1.83 -3.97 10.94
N MET A 50 -1.93 -3.78 12.26
CA MET A 50 -1.30 -2.63 12.92
C MET A 50 0.22 -2.67 12.79
N ILE A 51 0.85 -3.84 12.95
CA ILE A 51 2.30 -4.01 12.77
C ILE A 51 2.68 -3.66 11.31
N ALA A 52 1.96 -4.23 10.34
CA ALA A 52 2.22 -3.98 8.91
C ALA A 52 2.09 -2.49 8.58
N THR A 53 1.05 -1.83 9.11
CA THR A 53 0.82 -0.38 8.90
C THR A 53 2.00 0.44 9.45
N LEU A 54 2.50 0.12 10.64
CA LEU A 54 3.64 0.82 11.22
C LEU A 54 4.91 0.66 10.36
N ILE A 55 5.14 -0.54 9.84
CA ILE A 55 6.31 -0.82 8.98
C ILE A 55 6.20 -0.02 7.67
N ILE A 56 5.03 -0.03 7.04
CA ILE A 56 4.78 0.70 5.78
C ILE A 56 4.94 2.21 6.00
N TRP A 57 4.36 2.74 7.08
CA TRP A 57 4.50 4.16 7.44
C TRP A 57 5.98 4.53 7.54
N ARG A 58 6.75 3.72 8.28
CA ARG A 58 8.16 4.01 8.49
C ARG A 58 8.98 3.90 7.20
N ALA A 59 8.63 2.96 6.33
CA ALA A 59 9.26 2.85 5.01
C ALA A 59 9.05 4.15 4.20
N GLY A 60 7.85 4.73 4.28
CA GLY A 60 7.54 6.01 3.65
C GLY A 60 8.43 7.16 4.13
N ASP A 61 8.76 7.21 5.43
CA ASP A 61 9.65 8.23 5.99
C ASP A 61 11.05 8.21 5.34
N PHE A 62 11.51 7.06 4.89
CA PHE A 62 12.80 6.93 4.20
C PHE A 62 12.67 7.10 2.69
N PHE A 63 11.53 6.69 2.15
CA PHE A 63 11.32 6.74 0.70
C PHE A 63 11.30 8.18 0.18
N SER A 64 10.53 9.06 0.81
CA SER A 64 10.32 10.42 0.31
C SER A 64 11.64 11.23 0.19
N PRO A 65 12.52 11.25 1.22
CA PRO A 65 13.82 11.89 1.06
C PRO A 65 14.71 11.23 0.00
N ALA A 66 14.67 9.90 -0.11
CA ALA A 66 15.45 9.19 -1.12
C ALA A 66 15.00 9.56 -2.54
N ALA A 67 13.69 9.63 -2.76
CA ALA A 67 13.11 10.06 -4.04
C ALA A 67 13.52 11.49 -4.39
N THR A 68 13.51 12.39 -3.41
CA THR A 68 13.95 13.78 -3.60
C THR A 68 15.45 13.85 -3.93
N TYR A 69 16.27 13.06 -3.24
CA TYR A 69 17.70 12.99 -3.53
C TYR A 69 17.95 12.52 -4.97
N ILE A 70 17.21 11.52 -5.44
CA ILE A 70 17.33 11.05 -6.83
C ILE A 70 16.88 12.13 -7.80
N GLN A 71 15.81 12.84 -7.50
CA GLN A 71 15.32 13.96 -8.30
C GLN A 71 16.39 15.03 -8.47
N ASP A 72 16.98 15.48 -7.37
CA ASP A 72 17.99 16.54 -7.35
C ASP A 72 19.26 16.11 -8.07
N LYS A 73 19.65 14.89 -7.88
CA LYS A 73 20.86 14.36 -8.49
C LYS A 73 20.75 14.15 -10.01
N UNK A 74 19.50 13.74 -10.31
CA UNK A 74 19.29 13.57 -11.51
C UNK A 74 18.68 14.55 -12.17
N ASP A 75 18.64 15.71 -11.77
CA ASP A 75 17.99 16.89 -12.33
C ASP A 75 16.63 16.52 -12.98
N ILE A 76 15.88 15.70 -12.30
CA ILE A 76 14.57 15.21 -12.78
C ILE A 76 13.50 16.27 -12.47
N PRO A 77 12.72 16.73 -13.47
CA PRO A 77 11.63 17.67 -13.20
C PRO A 77 10.62 17.12 -12.17
N GLN A 78 10.09 18.00 -11.32
CA GLN A 78 9.16 17.64 -10.26
C GLN A 78 7.95 16.87 -10.78
N SER A 79 7.46 17.21 -11.97
CA SER A 79 6.33 16.51 -12.59
C SER A 79 6.64 15.06 -12.93
N ILE A 80 7.88 14.80 -13.37
CA ILE A 80 8.31 13.40 -13.68
C ILE A 80 8.55 12.63 -12.39
N LYS A 81 9.17 13.25 -11.36
CA LYS A 81 9.32 12.60 -10.05
C LYS A 81 7.98 12.15 -9.51
N ALA A 82 7.00 13.04 -9.47
CA ALA A 82 5.66 12.71 -8.96
C ALA A 82 4.97 11.64 -9.81
N ALA A 83 5.05 11.74 -11.13
CA ALA A 83 4.36 10.84 -12.03
C ALA A 83 4.98 9.44 -12.11
N VAL A 84 6.28 9.32 -11.85
CA VAL A 84 6.98 8.04 -12.01
C VAL A 84 7.53 7.52 -10.67
N ILE A 85 8.41 8.28 -10.01
CA ILE A 85 9.12 7.77 -8.82
C ILE A 85 8.13 7.59 -7.65
N ASP A 86 7.36 8.63 -7.35
CA ASP A 86 6.42 8.59 -6.23
C ASP A 86 5.26 7.61 -6.51
N ALA A 87 4.80 7.53 -7.77
CA ALA A 87 3.73 6.62 -8.16
C ALA A 87 4.17 5.15 -8.06
N ILE A 88 5.38 4.81 -8.57
CA ILE A 88 5.91 3.45 -8.47
C ILE A 88 6.02 3.04 -7.00
N ALA A 89 6.60 3.92 -6.18
CA ALA A 89 6.82 3.61 -4.77
C ALA A 89 5.53 3.45 -3.98
N SER A 90 4.54 4.30 -4.24
CA SER A 90 3.26 4.20 -3.55
C SER A 90 2.49 2.93 -3.92
N SER A 91 2.70 2.39 -5.13
CA SER A 91 2.01 1.19 -5.62
C SER A 91 2.84 -0.09 -5.44
N PHE A 92 4.08 0.02 -4.97
CA PHE A 92 4.98 -1.13 -4.82
C PHE A 92 4.45 -2.18 -3.82
N PRO A 93 3.88 -1.78 -2.66
CA PRO A 93 3.29 -2.77 -1.74
C PRO A 93 2.16 -3.58 -2.39
N GLU A 94 1.28 -2.93 -3.14
CA GLU A 94 0.17 -3.60 -3.83
C GLU A 94 0.69 -4.58 -4.89
N PHE A 95 1.72 -4.17 -5.62
CA PHE A 95 2.39 -5.02 -6.59
C PHE A 95 2.96 -6.28 -5.92
N CYS A 96 3.63 -6.13 -4.78
CA CYS A 96 4.18 -7.26 -4.02
C CYS A 96 3.07 -8.19 -3.52
N VAL A 97 1.98 -7.63 -2.96
CA VAL A 97 0.84 -8.43 -2.49
C VAL A 97 0.22 -9.19 -3.65
N ALA A 98 0.04 -8.55 -4.81
CA ALA A 98 -0.53 -9.20 -5.98
C ALA A 98 0.33 -10.37 -6.47
N ILE A 99 1.65 -10.17 -6.58
CA ILE A 99 2.59 -11.23 -6.98
C ILE A 99 2.53 -12.40 -5.99
N ILE A 100 2.61 -12.11 -4.70
CA ILE A 100 2.58 -13.14 -3.65
C ILE A 100 1.26 -13.92 -3.73
N ALA A 101 0.14 -13.21 -3.85
CA ALA A 101 -1.19 -13.84 -3.93
C ALA A 101 -1.31 -14.77 -5.14
N VAL A 102 -0.84 -14.31 -6.30
CA VAL A 102 -0.96 -15.10 -7.55
C VAL A 102 0.05 -16.25 -7.58
N ILE A 103 1.33 -15.95 -7.33
CA ILE A 103 2.43 -16.91 -7.60
C ILE A 103 2.62 -17.87 -6.42
N LEU A 104 2.59 -17.36 -5.18
CA LEU A 104 2.93 -18.19 -4.02
C LEU A 104 1.69 -18.82 -3.37
N ILE A 105 0.55 -18.11 -3.37
CA ILE A 105 -0.67 -18.58 -2.70
C ILE A 105 -1.65 -19.22 -3.69
N GLY A 106 -1.54 -18.88 -4.98
CA GLY A 106 -2.45 -19.39 -6.01
C GLY A 106 -3.85 -18.77 -5.94
N ARG A 107 -3.95 -17.52 -5.41
CA ARG A 107 -5.22 -16.83 -5.21
C ARG A 107 -5.25 -15.54 -6.02
N ALA A 108 -5.51 -15.68 -7.32
CA ALA A 108 -5.53 -14.55 -8.26
C ALA A 108 -6.57 -13.49 -7.88
N GLU A 109 -7.71 -13.93 -7.33
CA GLU A 109 -8.77 -13.02 -6.90
C GLU A 109 -8.30 -12.05 -5.80
N VAL A 110 -7.39 -12.48 -4.92
CA VAL A 110 -6.82 -11.61 -3.89
C VAL A 110 -5.91 -10.57 -4.52
N GLY A 111 -5.07 -10.99 -5.47
CA GLY A 111 -4.17 -10.07 -6.19
C GLY A 111 -4.93 -9.01 -6.96
N ILE A 112 -5.93 -9.45 -7.73
CA ILE A 112 -6.75 -8.53 -8.55
C ILE A 112 -7.51 -7.55 -7.66
N SER A 113 -8.16 -8.04 -6.58
CA SER A 113 -8.94 -7.17 -5.70
C SER A 113 -8.05 -6.16 -4.96
N THR A 114 -6.80 -6.53 -4.64
CA THR A 114 -5.83 -5.59 -4.03
C THR A 114 -5.54 -4.43 -4.98
N ILE A 115 -5.23 -4.73 -6.25
CA ILE A 115 -4.90 -3.71 -7.25
C ILE A 115 -6.11 -2.83 -7.54
N VAL A 116 -7.29 -3.43 -7.77
CA VAL A 116 -8.52 -2.68 -8.07
C VAL A 116 -8.93 -1.83 -6.87
N GLY A 117 -8.85 -2.38 -5.67
CA GLY A 117 -9.18 -1.64 -4.44
C GLY A 117 -8.27 -0.43 -4.23
N SER A 118 -6.97 -0.60 -4.42
CA SER A 118 -6.00 0.49 -4.33
C SER A 118 -6.28 1.56 -5.40
N ALA A 119 -6.56 1.16 -6.63
CA ALA A 119 -6.89 2.09 -7.72
C ALA A 119 -8.12 2.93 -7.38
N LEU A 120 -9.18 2.30 -6.87
CA LEU A 120 -10.39 3.01 -6.44
C LEU A 120 -10.09 3.97 -5.29
N TYR A 121 -9.29 3.54 -4.31
CA TYR A 121 -8.90 4.36 -3.17
C TYR A 121 -8.15 5.61 -3.64
N ASN A 122 -7.21 5.43 -4.57
CA ASN A 122 -6.38 6.53 -5.11
C ASN A 122 -7.21 7.53 -5.90
N VAL A 123 -8.22 7.08 -6.64
CA VAL A 123 -9.05 7.96 -7.49
C VAL A 123 -10.15 8.66 -6.69
N LEU A 124 -10.70 8.01 -5.67
CA LEU A 124 -11.88 8.51 -4.94
C LEU A 124 -11.52 9.05 -3.56
N VAL A 125 -10.87 8.22 -2.71
CA VAL A 125 -10.72 8.55 -1.30
C VAL A 125 -9.63 9.59 -1.07
N ILE A 126 -8.47 9.44 -1.73
CA ILE A 126 -7.34 10.36 -1.53
C ILE A 126 -7.69 11.78 -1.99
N PRO A 127 -8.22 11.99 -3.22
CA PRO A 127 -8.60 13.35 -3.62
C PRO A 127 -9.73 13.94 -2.78
N ALA A 128 -10.71 13.13 -2.36
CA ALA A 128 -11.79 13.60 -1.49
C ALA A 128 -11.24 14.06 -0.14
N ALA A 129 -10.37 13.25 0.47
CA ALA A 129 -9.74 13.59 1.76
C ALA A 129 -8.87 14.85 1.62
N ALA A 130 -8.07 14.92 0.55
CA ALA A 130 -7.24 16.09 0.28
C ALA A 130 -8.09 17.35 0.12
N GLY A 131 -9.22 17.25 -0.60
CA GLY A 131 -10.14 18.36 -0.78
C GLY A 131 -10.81 18.82 0.53
N LEU A 132 -11.08 17.87 1.43
CA LEU A 132 -11.70 18.20 2.72
C LEU A 132 -10.75 18.95 3.67
N VAL A 133 -9.43 18.67 3.60
CA VAL A 133 -8.47 19.31 4.50
C VAL A 133 -7.75 20.50 3.85
N ALA A 134 -7.98 20.73 2.56
CA ALA A 134 -7.32 21.83 1.85
C ALA A 134 -7.78 23.19 2.37
N ALA A 135 -6.83 24.07 2.67
CA ALA A 135 -7.11 25.42 3.15
C ALA A 135 -7.64 26.34 2.04
N SER A 136 -7.48 25.93 0.78
CA SER A 136 -7.95 26.68 -0.39
C SER A 136 -8.46 25.70 -1.45
N PRO A 137 -9.34 26.14 -2.37
CA PRO A 137 -9.82 25.25 -3.42
C PRO A 137 -8.67 24.69 -4.26
N MET A 138 -8.66 23.38 -4.44
CA MET A 138 -7.67 22.71 -5.28
C MET A 138 -8.07 22.88 -6.75
N VAL A 139 -7.12 23.37 -7.55
CA VAL A 139 -7.32 23.55 -8.99
C VAL A 139 -6.57 22.45 -9.74
N ILE A 140 -7.31 21.63 -10.46
CA ILE A 140 -6.74 20.56 -11.28
C ILE A 140 -6.92 20.96 -12.74
N SER A 141 -5.86 20.86 -13.53
CA SER A 141 -5.93 21.21 -14.95
C SER A 141 -6.84 20.22 -15.69
N ARG A 142 -7.62 20.76 -16.63
CA ARG A 142 -8.52 19.95 -17.45
C ARG A 142 -7.77 18.86 -18.22
N GLU A 143 -6.55 19.16 -18.65
CA GLU A 143 -5.70 18.21 -19.39
C GLU A 143 -5.36 16.98 -18.55
N VAL A 144 -5.00 17.19 -17.28
CA VAL A 144 -4.69 16.10 -16.35
C VAL A 144 -5.95 15.23 -16.14
N VAL A 145 -7.09 15.87 -15.88
CA VAL A 145 -8.35 15.14 -15.65
C VAL A 145 -8.69 14.24 -16.86
N TRP A 146 -8.63 14.80 -18.08
CA TRP A 146 -8.97 14.03 -19.29
C TRP A 146 -7.96 12.90 -19.51
N ARG A 147 -6.67 13.20 -19.45
CA ARG A 147 -5.61 12.21 -19.67
C ARG A 147 -5.74 11.03 -18.72
N ASP A 148 -5.88 11.31 -17.43
CA ASP A 148 -5.88 10.28 -16.40
C ASP A 148 -7.17 9.43 -16.46
N ASN A 149 -8.32 10.07 -16.69
CA ASN A 149 -9.59 9.32 -16.81
C ASN A 149 -9.62 8.42 -18.06
N ILE A 150 -9.10 8.90 -19.18
CA ILE A 150 -9.03 8.08 -20.42
C ILE A 150 -8.10 6.88 -20.17
N TYR A 151 -6.96 7.10 -19.54
CA TYR A 151 -6.01 6.03 -19.20
C TYR A 151 -6.68 4.99 -18.29
N TYR A 152 -7.34 5.44 -17.23
CA TYR A 152 -8.06 4.54 -16.32
C TYR A 152 -9.13 3.73 -17.03
N LEU A 153 -9.86 4.35 -17.91
CA LEU A 153 -10.87 3.66 -18.73
C LEU A 153 -10.26 2.55 -19.59
N UNK A 154 -9.30 2.88 -19.99
CA UNK A 154 -8.70 2.04 -20.83
C UNK A 154 -8.24 0.88 -20.17
N VAL A 155 -7.53 1.01 -19.18
CA VAL A 155 -6.99 -0.09 -18.39
C VAL A 155 -8.12 -0.94 -17.79
N THR A 156 -9.16 -0.30 -17.27
CA THR A 156 -10.31 -1.00 -16.70
C THR A 156 -11.03 -1.87 -17.74
N LEU A 157 -11.22 -1.35 -18.95
CA LEU A 157 -11.84 -2.12 -20.02
C LEU A 157 -10.96 -3.31 -20.44
N LEU A 158 -9.64 -3.11 -20.48
CA LEU A 158 -8.70 -4.18 -20.79
C LEU A 158 -8.77 -5.28 -19.72
N LEU A 159 -8.75 -4.89 -18.43
CA LEU A 159 -8.89 -5.84 -17.35
C LEU A 159 -10.23 -6.61 -17.43
N GLY A 160 -11.33 -5.89 -17.67
CA GLY A 160 -12.64 -6.52 -17.82
C GLY A 160 -12.68 -7.50 -18.97
N ALA A 161 -12.07 -7.11 -20.11
CA ALA A 161 -11.97 -8.00 -21.28
C ALA A 161 -11.15 -9.25 -20.97
N MET A 162 -10.00 -9.10 -20.28
CA MET A 162 -9.17 -10.23 -19.89
C MET A 162 -9.93 -11.19 -18.95
N LEU A 163 -10.62 -10.66 -17.95
CA LEU A 163 -11.41 -11.47 -17.03
C LEU A 163 -12.55 -12.20 -17.74
N TRP A 164 -13.17 -11.54 -18.73
CA TRP A 164 -14.24 -12.15 -19.52
C TRP A 164 -13.72 -13.24 -20.48
N MET A 165 -12.53 -13.02 -21.07
CA MET A 165 -11.93 -13.98 -22.02
C MET A 165 -11.37 -15.22 -21.33
N PHE A 166 -10.92 -15.10 -20.07
CA PHE A 166 -10.27 -16.19 -19.33
C PHE A 166 -10.96 -16.42 -17.98
N PRO A 167 -12.27 -16.74 -17.97
CA PRO A 167 -13.01 -16.81 -16.70
C PRO A 167 -12.52 -17.93 -15.76
N ASN A 168 -11.99 -19.02 -16.30
CA ASN A 168 -11.57 -20.18 -15.51
C ASN A 168 -10.18 -20.02 -14.88
N GLU A 169 -9.45 -18.98 -15.26
CA GLU A 169 -8.09 -18.74 -14.73
C GLU A 169 -8.11 -17.90 -13.44
N TRP A 170 -9.25 -17.24 -13.14
CA TRP A 170 -9.32 -16.23 -12.10
C TRP A 170 -10.22 -16.62 -10.91
N GLY A 171 -11.01 -17.68 -11.02
CA GLY A 171 -12.05 -18.00 -10.06
C GLY A 171 -12.13 -19.43 -9.57
N ALA A 172 -11.02 -20.17 -9.54
CA ALA A 172 -11.02 -21.55 -9.05
C ALA A 172 -10.77 -21.62 -7.55
#